data_9bf524e847874b5d1b47a80a6914003e
#
_entry.id   9bf524e847874b5d1b47a80a6914003e
#
_cell.length_a   1.000
_cell.length_b   1.000
_cell.length_c   1.000
_cell.angle_alpha   90.00
_cell.angle_beta   90.00
_cell.angle_gamma   90.00
#
_symmetry.space_group_name_H-M   'P 1'
#
loop_
_entity.id
_entity.type
_entity.pdbx_description
1 polymer ?
#
loop_
_entity_poly.entity_id
_entity_poly.type
_entity_poly.pdbx_seq_one_letter_code
_entity_poly.pdbx_strand_id
1 'polypeptide(L)'
;DFQLSMAQNASHIIIYRSPISPELLRLCHMAQDYGKPIFYDIDDLVFDTVYTDQLSYTQGLNSVEKGNYDAGVRNYGYMLENCDGAITSTNQLQEELYKHQSKVLLNRNLASDDLIAISSQYIKDYSQTSDIVKIGYFSGSISHNENFELIKPAIKQLLTKYSNVQLHIVGILDIPQDMKPFENQIVTHDYVDWDKLPALISEVDIN
;
A
#
# COMPACT_ATOMS: atom_id res chain seq x y z
N ASP A 1 -20.28 -21.11 -15.88
CA ASP A 1 -19.24 -20.45 -15.13
C ASP A 1 -19.84 -19.25 -14.39
N PHE A 2 -19.68 -19.19 -13.05
CA PHE A 2 -20.31 -18.19 -12.18
C PHE A 2 -19.90 -16.75 -12.56
N GLN A 3 -18.60 -16.53 -12.78
CA GLN A 3 -18.05 -15.21 -13.13
C GLN A 3 -18.61 -14.69 -14.45
N LEU A 4 -18.73 -15.57 -15.45
CA LEU A 4 -19.30 -15.22 -16.74
C LEU A 4 -20.79 -14.85 -16.63
N SER A 5 -21.56 -15.60 -15.82
CA SER A 5 -22.97 -15.29 -15.55
C SER A 5 -23.13 -13.94 -14.82
N MET A 6 -22.25 -13.61 -13.87
CA MET A 6 -22.27 -12.31 -13.20
C MET A 6 -21.96 -11.17 -14.17
N ALA A 7 -20.96 -11.33 -15.03
CA ALA A 7 -20.56 -10.33 -16.01
C ALA A 7 -21.68 -10.02 -17.03
N GLN A 8 -22.46 -11.02 -17.45
CA GLN A 8 -23.61 -10.81 -18.34
C GLN A 8 -24.68 -9.89 -17.74
N ASN A 9 -24.87 -9.97 -16.42
CA ASN A 9 -25.89 -9.20 -15.69
C ASN A 9 -25.37 -7.86 -15.13
N ALA A 10 -24.05 -7.63 -15.15
CA ALA A 10 -23.45 -6.39 -14.70
C ALA A 10 -23.69 -5.26 -15.69
N SER A 11 -23.79 -4.02 -15.20
CA SER A 11 -23.79 -2.82 -16.03
C SER A 11 -22.34 -2.39 -16.37
N HIS A 12 -21.41 -2.58 -15.44
CA HIS A 12 -20.00 -2.27 -15.54
C HIS A 12 -19.20 -3.39 -14.84
N ILE A 13 -17.96 -3.58 -15.25
CA ILE A 13 -17.03 -4.53 -14.62
C ILE A 13 -15.85 -3.72 -14.10
N ILE A 14 -15.50 -3.94 -12.84
CA ILE A 14 -14.31 -3.37 -12.21
C ILE A 14 -13.35 -4.52 -11.91
N ILE A 15 -12.12 -4.44 -12.43
CA ILE A 15 -11.05 -5.38 -12.14
C ILE A 15 -10.06 -4.68 -11.21
N TYR A 16 -9.98 -5.16 -9.97
CA TYR A 16 -9.11 -4.59 -8.97
C TYR A 16 -7.74 -5.25 -8.99
N ARG A 17 -6.70 -4.48 -9.33
CA ARG A 17 -5.26 -4.77 -9.17
C ARG A 17 -4.87 -6.23 -9.46
N SER A 18 -5.38 -6.79 -10.56
CA SER A 18 -5.09 -8.17 -10.98
C SER A 18 -4.22 -8.17 -12.23
N PRO A 19 -3.11 -8.93 -12.27
CA PRO A 19 -2.35 -9.10 -13.50
C PRO A 19 -3.19 -9.83 -14.54
N ILE A 20 -2.89 -9.62 -15.81
CA ILE A 20 -3.60 -10.33 -16.89
C ILE A 20 -3.45 -11.85 -16.76
N SER A 21 -4.55 -12.56 -16.96
CA SER A 21 -4.57 -14.02 -17.04
C SER A 21 -5.45 -14.46 -18.22
N PRO A 22 -5.32 -15.70 -18.70
CA PRO A 22 -6.21 -16.22 -19.74
C PRO A 22 -7.70 -16.13 -19.37
N GLU A 23 -8.03 -16.28 -18.09
CA GLU A 23 -9.39 -16.18 -17.56
C GLU A 23 -9.91 -14.74 -17.60
N LEU A 24 -9.11 -13.77 -17.12
CA LEU A 24 -9.46 -12.36 -17.15
C LEU A 24 -9.55 -11.84 -18.59
N LEU A 25 -8.63 -12.27 -19.48
CA LEU A 25 -8.70 -11.89 -20.89
C LEU A 25 -9.99 -12.39 -21.55
N ARG A 26 -10.40 -13.64 -21.27
CA ARG A 26 -11.71 -14.17 -21.74
C ARG A 26 -12.88 -13.37 -21.20
N LEU A 27 -12.81 -12.96 -19.92
CA LEU A 27 -13.84 -12.11 -19.31
C LEU A 27 -13.91 -10.75 -20.02
N CYS A 28 -12.77 -10.12 -20.33
CA CYS A 28 -12.72 -8.86 -21.06
C CYS A 28 -13.35 -8.97 -22.44
N HIS A 29 -12.96 -9.98 -23.23
CA HIS A 29 -13.53 -10.20 -24.54
C HIS A 29 -15.04 -10.40 -24.51
N MET A 30 -15.51 -11.22 -23.57
CA MET A 30 -16.95 -11.45 -23.42
C MET A 30 -17.68 -10.16 -23.00
N ALA A 31 -17.10 -9.38 -22.08
CA ALA A 31 -17.69 -8.11 -21.67
C ALA A 31 -17.79 -7.13 -22.84
N GLN A 32 -16.76 -7.06 -23.68
CA GLN A 32 -16.77 -6.27 -24.90
C GLN A 32 -17.86 -6.73 -25.87
N ASP A 33 -18.03 -8.05 -26.08
CA ASP A 33 -19.10 -8.63 -26.93
C ASP A 33 -20.50 -8.26 -26.42
N TYR A 34 -20.67 -8.13 -25.10
CA TYR A 34 -21.94 -7.68 -24.48
C TYR A 34 -22.04 -6.16 -24.31
N GLY A 35 -21.06 -5.39 -24.80
CA GLY A 35 -21.03 -3.93 -24.66
C GLY A 35 -20.93 -3.45 -23.21
N LYS A 36 -20.28 -4.23 -22.33
CA LYS A 36 -20.11 -3.91 -20.92
C LYS A 36 -18.79 -3.17 -20.71
N PRO A 37 -18.79 -1.92 -20.20
CA PRO A 37 -17.56 -1.20 -19.90
C PRO A 37 -16.76 -1.89 -18.79
N ILE A 38 -15.44 -1.95 -18.99
CA ILE A 38 -14.47 -2.55 -18.05
C ILE A 38 -13.56 -1.44 -17.56
N PHE A 39 -13.41 -1.32 -16.23
CA PHE A 39 -12.49 -0.40 -15.60
C PHE A 39 -11.45 -1.16 -14.79
N TYR A 40 -10.21 -0.70 -14.87
CA TYR A 40 -9.12 -1.23 -14.06
C TYR A 40 -8.88 -0.35 -12.85
N ASP A 41 -9.15 -0.86 -11.65
CA ASP A 41 -8.90 -0.16 -10.40
C ASP A 41 -7.49 -0.48 -9.91
N ILE A 42 -6.62 0.53 -9.88
CA ILE A 42 -5.21 0.40 -9.53
C ILE A 42 -4.71 1.62 -8.77
N ASP A 43 -4.13 1.38 -7.61
CA ASP A 43 -3.70 2.38 -6.64
C ASP A 43 -2.18 2.50 -6.45
N ASP A 44 -1.39 1.72 -7.24
CA ASP A 44 0.08 1.71 -7.24
C ASP A 44 0.68 1.84 -8.66
N LEU A 45 1.94 2.29 -8.74
CA LEU A 45 2.74 2.38 -9.97
C LEU A 45 3.35 1.01 -10.35
N VAL A 46 2.52 -0.03 -10.49
CA VAL A 46 2.94 -1.41 -10.78
C VAL A 46 2.63 -1.87 -12.20
N PHE A 47 2.26 -0.96 -13.10
CA PHE A 47 1.78 -1.26 -14.44
C PHE A 47 2.76 -0.88 -15.57
N ASP A 48 3.87 -0.22 -15.25
CA ASP A 48 4.89 0.15 -16.23
C ASP A 48 6.30 -0.11 -15.67
N THR A 49 7.14 -0.77 -16.45
CA THR A 49 8.51 -1.11 -16.06
C THR A 49 9.44 0.10 -15.93
N VAL A 50 9.07 1.26 -16.45
CA VAL A 50 9.84 2.50 -16.27
C VAL A 50 9.99 2.88 -14.77
N TYR A 51 9.05 2.47 -13.92
CA TYR A 51 9.12 2.71 -12.49
C TYR A 51 9.97 1.68 -11.75
N THR A 52 10.13 0.46 -12.30
CA THR A 52 10.86 -0.62 -11.63
C THR A 52 12.35 -0.34 -11.51
N ASP A 53 12.93 0.39 -12.45
CA ASP A 53 14.35 0.74 -12.42
C ASP A 53 14.70 1.77 -11.34
N GLN A 54 13.71 2.44 -10.79
CA GLN A 54 13.86 3.43 -9.71
C GLN A 54 13.79 2.81 -8.31
N LEU A 55 13.39 1.54 -8.21
CA LEU A 55 13.26 0.85 -6.93
C LEU A 55 14.60 0.27 -6.49
N SER A 56 15.06 0.62 -5.28
CA SER A 56 16.32 0.07 -4.71
C SER A 56 16.28 -1.45 -4.64
N TYR A 57 15.12 -2.02 -4.31
CA TYR A 57 14.92 -3.47 -4.31
C TYR A 57 15.31 -4.13 -5.62
N THR A 58 14.90 -3.55 -6.76
CA THR A 58 15.16 -4.15 -8.08
C THR A 58 16.62 -4.01 -8.52
N GLN A 59 17.35 -3.03 -7.97
CA GLN A 59 18.78 -2.85 -8.25
C GLN A 59 19.65 -3.97 -7.65
N GLY A 60 19.16 -4.64 -6.60
CA GLY A 60 19.83 -5.80 -5.98
C GLY A 60 19.54 -7.14 -6.65
N LEU A 61 18.61 -7.20 -7.61
CA LEU A 61 18.20 -8.42 -8.28
C LEU A 61 19.20 -8.82 -9.39
N ASN A 62 19.41 -10.13 -9.57
CA ASN A 62 20.11 -10.62 -10.75
C ASN A 62 19.21 -10.49 -12.01
N SER A 63 19.78 -10.69 -13.20
CA SER A 63 19.09 -10.48 -14.47
C SER A 63 17.84 -11.36 -14.66
N VAL A 64 17.82 -12.56 -14.10
CA VAL A 64 16.67 -13.47 -14.20
C VAL A 64 15.55 -13.00 -13.26
N GLU A 65 15.90 -12.67 -12.02
CA GLU A 65 14.96 -12.14 -11.03
C GLU A 65 14.34 -10.81 -11.49
N LYS A 66 15.17 -9.88 -12.01
CA LYS A 66 14.69 -8.62 -12.57
C LYS A 66 13.74 -8.87 -13.75
N GLY A 67 14.11 -9.79 -14.66
CA GLY A 67 13.28 -10.18 -15.79
C GLY A 67 11.91 -10.73 -15.37
N ASN A 68 11.87 -11.56 -14.34
CA ASN A 68 10.62 -12.09 -13.78
C ASN A 68 9.78 -11.00 -13.11
N TYR A 69 10.42 -10.08 -12.38
CA TYR A 69 9.75 -8.94 -11.78
C TYR A 69 9.09 -8.05 -12.83
N ASP A 70 9.87 -7.68 -13.86
CA ASP A 70 9.39 -6.84 -14.97
C ASP A 70 8.29 -7.54 -15.79
N ALA A 71 8.35 -8.86 -15.93
CA ALA A 71 7.27 -9.63 -16.56
C ALA A 71 5.97 -9.55 -15.74
N GLY A 72 6.08 -9.61 -14.41
CA GLY A 72 4.95 -9.38 -13.50
C GLY A 72 4.34 -7.98 -13.72
N VAL A 73 5.17 -6.95 -13.71
CA VAL A 73 4.72 -5.55 -13.93
C VAL A 73 4.06 -5.39 -15.30
N ARG A 74 4.64 -5.94 -16.36
CA ARG A 74 4.03 -5.93 -17.70
C ARG A 74 2.64 -6.58 -17.74
N ASN A 75 2.40 -7.62 -16.94
CA ASN A 75 1.10 -8.27 -16.87
C ASN A 75 0.01 -7.35 -16.28
N TYR A 76 0.36 -6.45 -15.36
CA TYR A 76 -0.55 -5.40 -14.89
C TYR A 76 -0.80 -4.36 -15.99
N GLY A 77 0.23 -3.93 -16.70
CA GLY A 77 0.11 -3.01 -17.85
C GLY A 77 -0.78 -3.57 -18.94
N TYR A 78 -0.58 -4.83 -19.33
CA TYR A 78 -1.44 -5.49 -20.33
C TYR A 78 -2.91 -5.59 -19.86
N MET A 79 -3.14 -5.79 -18.56
CA MET A 79 -4.51 -5.76 -18.05
C MET A 79 -5.13 -4.38 -18.19
N LEU A 80 -4.39 -3.33 -17.84
CA LEU A 80 -4.80 -1.94 -17.98
C LEU A 80 -5.15 -1.60 -19.43
N GLU A 81 -4.34 -2.04 -20.41
CA GLU A 81 -4.56 -1.80 -21.85
C GLU A 81 -5.82 -2.50 -22.39
N ASN A 82 -6.26 -3.60 -21.76
CA ASN A 82 -7.45 -4.36 -22.17
C ASN A 82 -8.75 -3.83 -21.51
N CYS A 83 -8.68 -2.73 -20.76
CA CYS A 83 -9.83 -2.08 -20.12
C CYS A 83 -10.24 -0.79 -20.86
N ASP A 84 -11.49 -0.37 -20.70
CA ASP A 84 -12.02 0.85 -21.32
C ASP A 84 -11.65 2.13 -20.55
N GLY A 85 -11.02 1.96 -19.38
CA GLY A 85 -10.56 3.05 -18.54
C GLY A 85 -9.96 2.54 -17.23
N ALA A 86 -9.48 3.47 -16.43
CA ALA A 86 -8.89 3.20 -15.12
C ALA A 86 -9.59 3.96 -13.99
N ILE A 87 -9.47 3.42 -12.78
CA ILE A 87 -9.84 4.07 -11.52
C ILE A 87 -8.57 4.10 -10.66
N THR A 88 -8.34 5.22 -9.98
CA THR A 88 -7.17 5.34 -9.10
C THR A 88 -7.45 6.27 -7.91
N SER A 89 -6.52 6.30 -6.94
CA SER A 89 -6.74 6.91 -5.63
C SER A 89 -6.13 8.30 -5.46
N THR A 90 -5.16 8.70 -6.29
CA THR A 90 -4.45 9.98 -6.16
C THR A 90 -4.38 10.75 -7.47
N ASN A 91 -4.26 12.09 -7.39
CA ASN A 91 -4.09 12.92 -8.58
C ASN A 91 -2.82 12.55 -9.36
N GLN A 92 -1.73 12.24 -8.66
CA GLN A 92 -0.47 11.87 -9.29
C GLN A 92 -0.58 10.57 -10.08
N LEU A 93 -1.21 9.54 -9.50
CA LEU A 93 -1.48 8.29 -10.22
C LEU A 93 -2.42 8.51 -11.41
N GLN A 94 -3.39 9.41 -11.28
CA GLN A 94 -4.29 9.77 -12.37
C GLN A 94 -3.51 10.38 -13.56
N GLU A 95 -2.57 11.29 -13.29
CA GLU A 95 -1.69 11.88 -14.32
C GLU A 95 -0.82 10.81 -15.00
N GLU A 96 -0.26 9.88 -14.24
CA GLU A 96 0.53 8.77 -14.78
C GLU A 96 -0.33 7.82 -15.64
N LEU A 97 -1.53 7.47 -15.17
CA LEU A 97 -2.45 6.59 -15.89
C LEU A 97 -3.00 7.22 -17.19
N TYR A 98 -3.09 8.54 -17.28
CA TYR A 98 -3.45 9.22 -18.55
C TYR A 98 -2.44 8.99 -19.67
N LYS A 99 -1.24 8.53 -19.38
CA LYS A 99 -0.26 8.12 -20.39
C LYS A 99 -0.62 6.79 -21.06
N HIS A 100 -1.46 5.98 -20.40
CA HIS A 100 -1.84 4.62 -20.82
C HIS A 100 -3.33 4.52 -21.17
N GLN A 101 -4.18 5.35 -20.57
CA GLN A 101 -5.63 5.31 -20.71
C GLN A 101 -6.21 6.71 -20.95
N SER A 102 -7.17 6.80 -21.86
CA SER A 102 -7.85 8.08 -22.16
C SER A 102 -8.89 8.47 -21.12
N LYS A 103 -9.39 7.49 -20.35
CA LYS A 103 -10.43 7.68 -19.33
C LYS A 103 -9.91 7.20 -17.98
N VAL A 104 -9.64 8.13 -17.08
CA VAL A 104 -9.15 7.82 -15.73
C VAL A 104 -10.02 8.53 -14.68
N LEU A 105 -10.66 7.75 -13.84
CA LEU A 105 -11.52 8.23 -12.76
C LEU A 105 -10.71 8.30 -11.46
N LEU A 106 -10.92 9.38 -10.70
CA LEU A 106 -10.33 9.53 -9.38
C LEU A 106 -11.34 9.07 -8.31
N ASN A 107 -11.01 8.02 -7.59
CA ASN A 107 -11.75 7.52 -6.43
C ASN A 107 -10.78 7.42 -5.24
N ARG A 108 -10.81 8.39 -4.35
CA ARG A 108 -9.86 8.49 -3.23
C ARG A 108 -10.10 7.40 -2.20
N ASN A 109 -9.01 6.85 -1.66
CA ASN A 109 -9.09 5.97 -0.50
C ASN A 109 -9.60 6.77 0.71
N LEU A 110 -10.63 6.23 1.36
CA LEU A 110 -11.25 6.80 2.54
C LEU A 110 -11.34 5.74 3.64
N ALA A 111 -11.41 6.19 4.89
CA ALA A 111 -11.74 5.30 5.98
C ALA A 111 -13.18 4.79 5.82
N SER A 112 -13.37 3.47 5.99
CA SER A 112 -14.71 2.88 6.01
C SER A 112 -15.47 3.28 7.28
N ASP A 113 -16.80 3.19 7.23
CA ASP A 113 -17.65 3.42 8.43
C ASP A 113 -17.26 2.48 9.57
N ASP A 114 -16.91 1.22 9.26
CA ASP A 114 -16.43 0.25 10.25
C ASP A 114 -15.12 0.71 10.90
N LEU A 115 -14.15 1.19 10.11
CA LEU A 115 -12.90 1.69 10.64
C LEU A 115 -13.12 2.94 11.51
N ILE A 116 -14.01 3.83 11.11
CA ILE A 116 -14.38 5.01 11.90
C ILE A 116 -15.04 4.59 13.22
N ALA A 117 -15.98 3.64 13.18
CA ALA A 117 -16.67 3.13 14.37
C ALA A 117 -15.70 2.45 15.35
N ILE A 118 -14.77 1.64 14.85
CA ILE A 118 -13.73 1.01 15.68
C ILE A 118 -12.80 2.08 16.26
N SER A 119 -12.29 2.99 15.43
CA SER A 119 -11.34 4.03 15.86
C SER A 119 -11.93 4.95 16.94
N SER A 120 -13.24 5.22 16.87
CA SER A 120 -13.92 6.06 17.87
C SER A 120 -13.91 5.48 19.29
N GLN A 121 -13.65 4.17 19.44
CA GLN A 121 -13.54 3.49 20.74
C GLN A 121 -12.18 3.72 21.41
N TYR A 122 -11.17 4.17 20.66
CA TYR A 122 -9.78 4.31 21.08
C TYR A 122 -9.27 5.77 21.03
N ILE A 123 -10.17 6.73 21.28
CA ILE A 123 -9.78 8.15 21.34
C ILE A 123 -8.85 8.35 22.53
N LYS A 124 -7.62 8.82 22.26
CA LYS A 124 -6.63 9.10 23.30
C LYS A 124 -7.07 10.29 24.16
N ASP A 125 -7.05 10.09 25.47
CA ASP A 125 -7.25 11.17 26.43
C ASP A 125 -5.93 11.92 26.66
N TYR A 126 -5.75 13.04 25.98
CA TYR A 126 -4.57 13.90 26.12
C TYR A 126 -4.51 14.69 27.43
N SER A 127 -5.51 14.58 28.31
CA SER A 127 -5.47 15.19 29.65
C SER A 127 -4.54 14.40 30.58
N GLN A 128 -4.28 13.13 30.29
CA GLN A 128 -3.33 12.30 31.03
C GLN A 128 -1.93 12.48 30.42
N THR A 129 -1.09 13.25 31.09
CA THR A 129 0.29 13.44 30.69
C THR A 129 1.14 12.24 31.12
N SER A 130 1.82 11.63 30.18
CA SER A 130 2.92 10.69 30.43
C SER A 130 4.24 11.43 30.29
N ASP A 131 5.20 11.13 31.16
CA ASP A 131 6.58 11.63 30.98
C ASP A 131 7.27 10.97 29.76
N ILE A 132 6.76 9.85 29.27
CA ILE A 132 7.27 9.12 28.11
C ILE A 132 6.53 9.57 26.85
N VAL A 133 7.28 9.99 25.85
CA VAL A 133 6.77 10.31 24.51
C VAL A 133 6.97 9.11 23.59
N LYS A 134 5.90 8.58 23.05
CA LYS A 134 5.88 7.41 22.18
C LYS A 134 5.73 7.81 20.72
N ILE A 135 6.71 7.44 19.90
CA ILE A 135 6.67 7.62 18.45
C ILE A 135 6.34 6.28 17.82
N GLY A 136 5.27 6.19 17.04
CA GLY A 136 4.85 4.98 16.33
C GLY A 136 5.39 4.92 14.90
N TYR A 137 5.84 3.75 14.48
CA TYR A 137 6.11 3.41 13.09
C TYR A 137 5.36 2.12 12.74
N PHE A 138 4.37 2.24 11.86
CA PHE A 138 3.48 1.14 11.47
C PHE A 138 3.87 0.62 10.09
N SER A 139 4.39 -0.61 10.05
CA SER A 139 4.94 -1.24 8.84
C SER A 139 4.12 -2.45 8.41
N GLY A 140 3.51 -2.39 7.24
CA GLY A 140 2.70 -3.48 6.68
C GLY A 140 3.51 -4.53 5.91
N SER A 141 4.75 -4.21 5.49
CA SER A 141 5.58 -5.11 4.68
C SER A 141 7.06 -4.76 4.74
N ILE A 142 7.91 -5.70 4.31
CA ILE A 142 9.38 -5.52 4.24
C ILE A 142 9.81 -4.35 3.33
N SER A 143 8.99 -3.97 2.36
CA SER A 143 9.27 -2.82 1.49
C SER A 143 9.31 -1.48 2.22
N HIS A 144 8.76 -1.41 3.43
CA HIS A 144 8.81 -0.22 4.28
C HIS A 144 10.16 -0.02 4.98
N ASN A 145 11.10 -0.96 4.89
CA ASN A 145 12.45 -0.81 5.40
C ASN A 145 13.14 0.43 4.80
N GLU A 146 12.99 0.67 3.50
CA GLU A 146 13.54 1.85 2.83
C GLU A 146 12.93 3.15 3.33
N ASN A 147 11.63 3.18 3.58
CA ASN A 147 10.94 4.33 4.15
C ASN A 147 11.44 4.65 5.57
N PHE A 148 11.72 3.62 6.37
CA PHE A 148 12.30 3.78 7.70
C PHE A 148 13.70 4.39 7.65
N GLU A 149 14.54 4.01 6.68
CA GLU A 149 15.86 4.58 6.49
C GLU A 149 15.84 6.11 6.29
N LEU A 150 14.77 6.65 5.67
CA LEU A 150 14.62 8.10 5.48
C LEU A 150 14.43 8.86 6.79
N ILE A 151 13.69 8.29 7.74
CA ILE A 151 13.39 8.94 9.03
C ILE A 151 14.36 8.53 10.14
N LYS A 152 15.09 7.44 9.97
CA LYS A 152 16.04 6.89 10.96
C LYS A 152 17.02 7.93 11.53
N PRO A 153 17.64 8.83 10.72
CA PRO A 153 18.54 9.84 11.27
C PRO A 153 17.87 10.76 12.29
N ALA A 154 16.62 11.17 12.03
CA ALA A 154 15.85 12.01 12.95
C ALA A 154 15.48 11.24 14.22
N ILE A 155 15.03 9.99 14.07
CA ILE A 155 14.71 9.11 15.21
C ILE A 155 15.95 8.92 16.11
N LYS A 156 17.12 8.62 15.51
CA LYS A 156 18.37 8.48 16.29
C LYS A 156 18.72 9.74 17.08
N GLN A 157 18.55 10.92 16.49
CA GLN A 157 18.79 12.18 17.19
C GLN A 157 17.84 12.34 18.38
N LEU A 158 16.56 12.01 18.22
CA LEU A 158 15.57 12.10 19.30
C LEU A 158 15.89 11.13 20.43
N LEU A 159 16.17 9.86 20.12
CA LEU A 159 16.51 8.83 21.12
C LEU A 159 17.84 9.14 21.83
N THR A 160 18.80 9.77 21.16
CA THR A 160 20.06 10.21 21.78
C THR A 160 19.84 11.38 22.74
N LYS A 161 18.97 12.32 22.35
CA LYS A 161 18.77 13.57 23.10
C LYS A 161 17.84 13.41 24.29
N TYR A 162 16.85 12.51 24.17
CA TYR A 162 15.75 12.38 25.12
C TYR A 162 15.61 10.94 25.59
N SER A 163 15.94 10.69 26.85
CA SER A 163 15.82 9.36 27.46
C SER A 163 14.37 8.92 27.69
N ASN A 164 13.42 9.86 27.66
CA ASN A 164 12.00 9.62 27.81
C ASN A 164 11.24 9.48 26.47
N VAL A 165 11.96 9.37 25.34
CA VAL A 165 11.36 9.04 24.02
C VAL A 165 11.47 7.55 23.77
N GLN A 166 10.39 6.94 23.33
CA GLN A 166 10.33 5.55 22.88
C GLN A 166 9.88 5.45 21.43
N LEU A 167 10.52 4.57 20.67
CA LEU A 167 10.09 4.19 19.31
C LEU A 167 9.28 2.88 19.40
N HIS A 168 8.01 2.93 19.05
CA HIS A 168 7.14 1.79 18.92
C HIS A 168 7.06 1.34 17.47
N ILE A 169 7.53 0.15 17.16
CA ILE A 169 7.50 -0.44 15.82
C ILE A 169 6.38 -1.49 15.81
N VAL A 170 5.42 -1.33 14.91
CA VAL A 170 4.29 -2.27 14.75
C VAL A 170 4.37 -2.94 13.39
N GLY A 171 4.38 -4.27 13.38
CA GLY A 171 4.39 -5.08 12.17
C GLY A 171 5.78 -5.45 11.67
N ILE A 172 6.01 -5.42 10.35
CA ILE A 172 7.18 -6.00 9.70
C ILE A 172 8.22 -4.91 9.42
N LEU A 173 9.33 -4.92 10.16
CA LEU A 173 10.48 -4.05 9.95
C LEU A 173 11.76 -4.78 10.38
N ASP A 174 12.76 -4.81 9.50
CA ASP A 174 14.11 -5.21 9.88
C ASP A 174 14.81 -4.02 10.57
N ILE A 175 14.92 -4.11 11.90
CA ILE A 175 15.55 -3.04 12.68
C ILE A 175 17.03 -2.96 12.31
N PRO A 176 17.52 -1.82 11.77
CA PRO A 176 18.91 -1.68 11.38
C PRO A 176 19.89 -1.87 12.54
N GLN A 177 21.04 -2.45 12.27
CA GLN A 177 22.07 -2.75 13.28
C GLN A 177 22.54 -1.51 14.05
N ASP A 178 22.55 -0.36 13.40
CA ASP A 178 22.96 0.91 13.99
C ASP A 178 21.89 1.53 14.93
N MET A 179 20.72 0.88 15.04
CA MET A 179 19.69 1.19 16.05
C MET A 179 19.89 0.39 17.36
N LYS A 180 20.79 -0.61 17.38
CA LYS A 180 21.05 -1.44 18.57
C LYS A 180 21.39 -0.65 19.84
N PRO A 181 22.14 0.47 19.81
CA PRO A 181 22.38 1.27 21.03
C PRO A 181 21.12 1.81 21.71
N PHE A 182 19.98 1.82 21.00
CA PHE A 182 18.70 2.34 21.50
C PHE A 182 17.71 1.23 21.86
N GLU A 183 18.15 -0.05 21.97
CA GLU A 183 17.25 -1.19 22.20
C GLU A 183 16.33 -1.02 23.42
N ASN A 184 16.79 -0.34 24.48
CA ASN A 184 15.98 -0.05 25.65
C ASN A 184 14.89 1.03 25.45
N GLN A 185 14.94 1.75 24.34
CA GLN A 185 13.95 2.75 23.94
C GLN A 185 13.12 2.31 22.73
N ILE A 186 13.32 1.06 22.25
CA ILE A 186 12.58 0.49 21.12
C ILE A 186 11.65 -0.60 21.66
N VAL A 187 10.37 -0.46 21.34
CA VAL A 187 9.32 -1.43 21.66
C VAL A 187 8.77 -1.99 20.36
N THR A 188 8.77 -3.30 20.21
CA THR A 188 8.25 -3.97 19.01
C THR A 188 6.91 -4.62 19.31
N HIS A 189 5.99 -4.52 18.36
CA HIS A 189 4.69 -5.17 18.37
C HIS A 189 4.56 -6.03 17.11
N ASP A 190 3.92 -7.17 17.24
CA ASP A 190 3.63 -8.04 16.12
C ASP A 190 2.71 -7.36 15.09
N TYR A 191 2.70 -7.90 13.88
CA TYR A 191 1.72 -7.54 12.88
C TYR A 191 0.31 -7.87 13.39
N VAL A 192 -0.62 -6.93 13.22
CA VAL A 192 -2.02 -7.10 13.62
C VAL A 192 -2.95 -6.84 12.45
N ASP A 193 -4.14 -7.40 12.51
CA ASP A 193 -5.21 -7.11 11.56
C ASP A 193 -5.65 -5.65 11.65
N TRP A 194 -6.22 -5.14 10.56
CA TRP A 194 -6.58 -3.72 10.40
C TRP A 194 -7.55 -3.22 11.49
N ASP A 195 -8.42 -4.07 12.01
CA ASP A 195 -9.40 -3.76 13.05
C ASP A 195 -8.77 -3.54 14.43
N LYS A 196 -7.55 -4.03 14.63
CA LYS A 196 -6.76 -3.86 15.87
C LYS A 196 -5.79 -2.68 15.83
N LEU A 197 -5.48 -2.19 14.62
CA LEU A 197 -4.57 -1.06 14.44
C LEU A 197 -5.00 0.21 15.21
N PRO A 198 -6.29 0.61 15.26
CA PRO A 198 -6.71 1.80 15.98
C PRO A 198 -6.32 1.80 17.48
N ALA A 199 -6.36 0.63 18.11
CA ALA A 199 -5.92 0.49 19.50
C ALA A 199 -4.43 0.84 19.65
N LEU A 200 -3.56 0.26 18.80
CA LEU A 200 -2.11 0.50 18.85
C LEU A 200 -1.76 1.95 18.43
N ILE A 201 -2.47 2.51 17.46
CA ILE A 201 -2.28 3.91 17.04
C ILE A 201 -2.62 4.86 18.20
N SER A 202 -3.65 4.56 18.99
CA SER A 202 -4.04 5.39 20.14
C SER A 202 -3.02 5.36 21.29
N GLU A 203 -2.14 4.36 21.34
CA GLU A 203 -1.11 4.24 22.39
C GLU A 203 0.10 5.14 22.17
N VAL A 204 0.31 5.62 20.92
CA VAL A 204 1.44 6.49 20.58
C VAL A 204 1.04 7.96 20.58
N ASP A 205 2.01 8.85 20.73
CA ASP A 205 1.80 10.30 20.74
C ASP A 205 2.03 10.93 19.36
N ILE A 206 2.90 10.31 18.58
CA ILE A 206 3.28 10.74 17.23
C ILE A 206 3.25 9.49 16.34
N ASN A 207 2.56 9.60 15.19
CA ASN A 207 2.50 8.56 14.17
C ASN A 207 3.01 9.12 12.84
#